data_ea1bbd622848787ba14e36be85f1adef
#
_entry.id   ea1bbd622848787ba14e36be85f1adef
#
_cell.length_a   1.000
_cell.length_b   1.000
_cell.length_c   1.000
_cell.angle_alpha   90.00
_cell.angle_beta   90.00
_cell.angle_gamma   90.00
#
_symmetry.space_group_name_H-M   'P 1'
#
loop_
_entity.id
_entity.type
_entity.pdbx_description
1 polymer ?
#
loop_
_entity_poly.entity_id
_entity_poly.type
_entity_poly.pdbx_seq_one_letter_code
_entity_poly.pdbx_strand_id
1 'polypeptide(L)'
;TEWQPTDTLDPKELGLDPNEVMVIEGVSGTFDEFRDGVESEDGKRVTWIGNKRLGRIEVQEKVWTVKWDFTLENYDQVLGGQDFEFTRKDGTVEVVPGDNMIGAFLNSLTVAIPATVIPILIAAFAAYGFAWMKFPGRKAFFIMIVALLVVPLQIALVPILSDYKALGLNGTFLAIWLAHTGFGLPLATYLLFNYISTLPRELLESAFIDGASPFTVFTRLVIPLSVPALASFAIFQFLWVWNDYLVALIFLGGNPEFELVTQRMAAIVGARGSEWHLLTAGAFVSMLLPLIVFFGLQRYFVRGLLAGSVKG
;
A
#
# COMPACT_ATOMS: atom_id res chain seq x y z
N THR A 1 27.21 6.47 4.70
CA THR A 1 28.59 6.99 4.73
C THR A 1 29.25 6.62 6.03
N GLU A 2 30.43 6.10 5.99
CA GLU A 2 31.26 5.80 7.17
C GLU A 2 32.54 6.60 7.12
N TRP A 3 33.06 6.93 8.30
CA TRP A 3 34.36 7.53 8.42
C TRP A 3 35.42 6.45 8.25
N GLN A 4 36.26 6.56 7.23
CA GLN A 4 37.40 5.65 7.00
C GLN A 4 38.70 6.41 7.18
N PRO A 5 39.69 5.83 7.90
CA PRO A 5 40.98 6.42 8.04
C PRO A 5 41.69 6.48 6.68
N THR A 6 42.08 7.66 6.26
CA THR A 6 42.86 7.92 5.03
C THR A 6 44.32 8.12 5.33
N ASP A 7 44.65 8.62 6.55
CA ASP A 7 46.00 8.82 6.97
C ASP A 7 46.16 8.62 8.49
N THR A 8 47.33 8.26 8.93
CA THR A 8 47.66 8.08 10.34
C THR A 8 48.94 8.85 10.67
N LEU A 9 48.86 9.81 11.54
CA LEU A 9 49.91 10.71 11.90
C LEU A 9 50.43 10.41 13.32
N ASP A 10 51.76 10.48 13.53
CA ASP A 10 52.36 10.34 14.85
C ASP A 10 52.40 11.73 15.52
N PRO A 11 51.75 11.96 16.69
CA PRO A 11 51.74 13.21 17.40
C PRO A 11 53.14 13.68 17.78
N LYS A 12 54.10 12.74 17.98
CA LYS A 12 55.49 13.07 18.38
C LYS A 12 56.27 13.63 17.19
N GLU A 13 56.03 13.13 15.98
CA GLU A 13 56.68 13.64 14.77
C GLU A 13 56.18 15.04 14.43
N LEU A 14 54.95 15.34 14.79
CA LEU A 14 54.32 16.67 14.64
C LEU A 14 54.62 17.62 15.75
N GLY A 15 55.35 17.18 16.81
CA GLY A 15 55.69 18.03 17.95
C GLY A 15 54.48 18.56 18.76
N LEU A 16 53.37 17.81 18.78
CA LEU A 16 52.16 18.22 19.43
C LEU A 16 52.19 17.94 20.94
N ASP A 17 51.79 18.93 21.77
CA ASP A 17 51.57 18.75 23.20
C ASP A 17 50.06 18.54 23.49
N PRO A 18 49.68 17.34 23.98
CA PRO A 18 48.26 17.06 24.29
C PRO A 18 47.67 17.88 25.47
N ASN A 19 48.46 18.69 26.13
CA ASN A 19 47.97 19.56 27.20
C ASN A 19 47.68 21.00 26.73
N GLU A 20 48.01 21.32 25.49
CA GLU A 20 47.75 22.61 24.85
C GLU A 20 46.68 22.46 23.74
N VAL A 21 46.25 23.59 23.19
CA VAL A 21 45.43 23.61 22.01
C VAL A 21 46.30 23.27 20.81
N MET A 22 45.96 22.19 20.10
CA MET A 22 46.71 21.70 18.94
C MET A 22 46.05 22.12 17.64
N VAL A 23 46.84 22.26 16.60
CA VAL A 23 46.35 22.46 15.22
C VAL A 23 46.79 21.25 14.40
N ILE A 24 45.84 20.50 13.91
CA ILE A 24 46.07 19.26 13.15
C ILE A 24 45.26 19.36 11.84
N GLU A 25 45.91 19.26 10.71
CA GLU A 25 45.27 19.35 9.35
C GLU A 25 44.36 20.58 9.24
N GLY A 26 44.78 21.72 9.77
CA GLY A 26 44.00 22.97 9.70
C GLY A 26 42.87 23.11 10.74
N VAL A 27 42.67 22.11 11.56
CA VAL A 27 41.65 22.09 12.61
C VAL A 27 42.30 22.33 13.96
N SER A 28 41.80 23.30 14.73
CA SER A 28 42.27 23.59 16.09
C SER A 28 41.34 22.96 17.12
N GLY A 29 41.92 22.35 18.14
CA GLY A 29 41.16 21.74 19.23
C GLY A 29 42.05 21.25 20.37
N THR A 30 41.41 20.92 21.49
CA THR A 30 42.00 20.27 22.64
C THR A 30 42.10 18.74 22.45
N PHE A 31 42.89 18.07 23.30
CA PHE A 31 42.99 16.62 23.29
C PHE A 31 41.60 15.91 23.38
N ASP A 32 40.74 16.42 24.28
CA ASP A 32 39.42 15.80 24.49
C ASP A 32 38.49 16.00 23.29
N GLU A 33 38.57 17.13 22.60
CA GLU A 33 37.82 17.38 21.36
C GLU A 33 38.31 16.47 20.24
N PHE A 34 39.61 16.31 20.04
CA PHE A 34 40.15 15.40 19.07
C PHE A 34 39.84 13.92 19.39
N ARG A 35 39.73 13.56 20.67
CA ARG A 35 39.32 12.21 21.07
C ARG A 35 37.88 11.91 20.63
N ASP A 36 37.01 12.91 20.72
CA ASP A 36 35.62 12.81 20.27
C ASP A 36 35.47 12.97 18.72
N GLY A 37 36.55 13.52 18.11
CA GLY A 37 36.65 13.73 16.64
C GLY A 37 36.14 15.10 16.22
N VAL A 38 37.02 15.89 15.60
CA VAL A 38 36.74 17.24 15.10
C VAL A 38 36.64 17.22 13.58
N GLU A 39 35.56 17.78 13.02
CA GLU A 39 35.37 17.89 11.59
C GLU A 39 36.01 19.20 11.08
N SER A 40 36.79 19.07 10.00
CA SER A 40 37.36 20.19 9.24
C SER A 40 36.32 20.79 8.28
N GLU A 41 36.53 22.03 7.87
CA GLU A 41 35.71 22.70 6.81
C GLU A 41 35.76 21.95 5.48
N ASP A 42 36.85 21.21 5.22
CA ASP A 42 37.01 20.36 4.01
C ASP A 42 36.30 19.00 4.12
N GLY A 43 35.53 18.75 5.20
CA GLY A 43 34.77 17.51 5.38
C GLY A 43 35.59 16.30 5.84
N LYS A 44 36.80 16.50 6.32
CA LYS A 44 37.63 15.48 6.98
C LYS A 44 37.38 15.50 8.49
N ARG A 45 37.52 14.35 9.13
CA ARG A 45 37.45 14.24 10.58
C ARG A 45 38.81 13.82 11.12
N VAL A 46 39.29 14.57 12.12
CA VAL A 46 40.54 14.25 12.79
C VAL A 46 40.20 13.69 14.18
N THR A 47 40.70 12.48 14.45
CA THR A 47 40.39 11.75 15.70
C THR A 47 41.70 11.32 16.38
N TRP A 48 41.84 11.59 17.69
CA TRP A 48 42.95 11.09 18.49
C TRP A 48 42.60 9.73 19.09
N ILE A 49 43.31 8.68 18.69
CA ILE A 49 43.11 7.33 19.19
C ILE A 49 44.20 6.98 20.20
N GLY A 50 43.80 6.53 21.37
CA GLY A 50 44.69 6.15 22.47
C GLY A 50 44.80 7.20 23.55
N ASN A 51 45.85 7.09 24.36
CA ASN A 51 46.11 8.02 25.48
C ASN A 51 47.04 9.16 25.05
N LYS A 52 47.19 10.21 25.92
CA LYS A 52 48.03 11.37 25.65
C LYS A 52 49.51 11.06 25.34
N ARG A 53 50.06 9.91 25.82
CA ARG A 53 51.47 9.58 25.65
C ARG A 53 51.77 8.60 24.48
N LEU A 54 50.80 7.79 24.14
CA LEU A 54 50.93 6.69 23.15
C LEU A 54 49.74 6.74 22.17
N GLY A 55 49.25 7.90 21.85
CA GLY A 55 48.18 8.04 20.87
C GLY A 55 48.69 8.17 19.46
N ARG A 56 47.78 7.97 18.52
CA ARG A 56 47.95 8.25 17.10
C ARG A 56 46.79 9.14 16.66
N ILE A 57 47.02 9.92 15.63
CA ILE A 57 45.98 10.76 15.03
C ILE A 57 45.52 10.09 13.74
N GLU A 58 44.25 9.86 13.62
CA GLU A 58 43.66 9.38 12.38
C GLU A 58 42.92 10.52 11.68
N VAL A 59 43.26 10.77 10.43
CA VAL A 59 42.51 11.60 9.52
C VAL A 59 41.54 10.71 8.76
N GLN A 60 40.26 11.01 8.87
CA GLN A 60 39.18 10.17 8.31
C GLN A 60 38.38 10.98 7.28
N GLU A 61 37.98 10.33 6.21
CA GLU A 61 37.06 10.90 5.21
C GLU A 61 35.75 10.13 5.18
N LYS A 62 34.65 10.82 4.83
CA LYS A 62 33.35 10.18 4.62
C LYS A 62 33.36 9.44 3.30
N VAL A 63 33.41 8.12 3.37
CA VAL A 63 33.37 7.25 2.19
C VAL A 63 31.98 6.61 2.08
N TRP A 64 31.44 6.54 0.87
CA TRP A 64 30.25 5.74 0.62
C TRP A 64 30.64 4.26 0.67
N THR A 65 30.17 3.57 1.70
CA THR A 65 30.32 2.11 1.82
C THR A 65 28.99 1.46 1.51
N VAL A 66 29.02 0.43 0.67
CA VAL A 66 27.86 -0.43 0.44
C VAL A 66 28.01 -1.60 1.41
N LYS A 67 27.12 -1.66 2.39
CA LYS A 67 27.02 -2.84 3.27
C LYS A 67 26.08 -3.85 2.61
N TRP A 68 26.56 -5.07 2.50
CA TRP A 68 25.78 -6.21 1.98
C TRP A 68 25.18 -7.05 3.11
N ASP A 69 25.11 -6.50 4.31
CA ASP A 69 24.54 -7.15 5.49
C ASP A 69 23.02 -6.99 5.45
N PHE A 70 22.36 -7.93 4.76
CA PHE A 70 20.92 -7.98 4.70
C PHE A 70 20.35 -8.64 5.95
N THR A 71 19.43 -7.98 6.64
CA THR A 71 18.67 -8.52 7.77
C THR A 71 17.18 -8.49 7.48
N LEU A 72 16.43 -9.40 8.08
CA LEU A 72 14.96 -9.41 8.04
C LEU A 72 14.34 -8.80 9.31
N GLU A 73 15.14 -8.29 10.23
CA GLU A 73 14.66 -7.72 11.51
C GLU A 73 13.59 -6.63 11.32
N ASN A 74 13.73 -5.78 10.31
CA ASN A 74 12.73 -4.76 10.01
C ASN A 74 11.36 -5.36 9.66
N TYR A 75 11.37 -6.50 8.96
CA TYR A 75 10.14 -7.22 8.63
C TYR A 75 9.55 -7.91 9.85
N ASP A 76 10.38 -8.50 10.72
CA ASP A 76 9.92 -9.12 11.96
C ASP A 76 9.27 -8.09 12.89
N GLN A 77 9.84 -6.89 12.99
CA GLN A 77 9.27 -5.80 13.75
C GLN A 77 7.92 -5.33 13.20
N VAL A 78 7.83 -5.11 11.90
CA VAL A 78 6.61 -4.63 11.24
C VAL A 78 5.51 -5.70 11.22
N LEU A 79 5.86 -6.96 10.98
CA LEU A 79 4.91 -8.07 10.88
C LEU A 79 4.47 -8.58 12.25
N GLY A 80 5.43 -8.77 13.17
CA GLY A 80 5.23 -9.50 14.40
C GLY A 80 4.53 -8.72 15.51
N GLY A 81 4.45 -7.40 15.39
CA GLY A 81 3.80 -6.57 16.39
C GLY A 81 4.46 -6.63 17.77
N GLN A 82 5.79 -6.74 17.83
CA GLN A 82 6.50 -6.74 19.10
C GLN A 82 6.32 -5.39 19.80
N ASP A 83 5.85 -5.45 21.05
CA ASP A 83 5.73 -4.27 21.87
C ASP A 83 7.11 -3.68 22.19
N PHE A 84 7.23 -2.36 22.12
CA PHE A 84 8.46 -1.66 22.45
C PHE A 84 8.33 -0.97 23.80
N GLU A 85 9.30 -1.22 24.68
CA GLU A 85 9.41 -0.48 25.92
C GLU A 85 10.23 0.81 25.69
N PHE A 86 9.59 1.94 25.86
CA PHE A 86 10.23 3.23 25.81
C PHE A 86 10.31 3.84 27.21
N THR A 87 11.52 4.03 27.71
CA THR A 87 11.73 4.71 28.98
C THR A 87 11.74 6.22 28.77
N ARG A 88 10.74 6.92 29.27
CA ARG A 88 10.70 8.39 29.26
C ARG A 88 11.82 8.97 30.13
N LYS A 89 12.13 10.26 29.89
CA LYS A 89 13.15 11.00 30.67
C LYS A 89 12.86 11.08 32.19
N ASP A 90 11.60 10.87 32.57
CA ASP A 90 11.12 10.80 33.95
C ASP A 90 11.25 9.41 34.60
N GLY A 91 11.79 8.42 33.87
CA GLY A 91 11.98 7.06 34.33
C GLY A 91 10.74 6.15 34.18
N THR A 92 9.63 6.67 33.65
CA THR A 92 8.46 5.84 33.36
C THR A 92 8.67 4.99 32.11
N VAL A 93 8.35 3.68 32.19
CA VAL A 93 8.37 2.77 31.05
C VAL A 93 7.01 2.81 30.38
N GLU A 94 6.95 3.26 29.14
CA GLU A 94 5.76 3.21 28.32
C GLU A 94 5.92 2.07 27.31
N VAL A 95 4.96 1.15 27.32
CA VAL A 95 4.90 0.07 26.34
C VAL A 95 4.12 0.57 25.12
N VAL A 96 4.82 0.71 24.00
CA VAL A 96 4.20 1.06 22.72
C VAL A 96 3.86 -0.24 21.99
N PRO A 97 2.57 -0.48 21.68
CA PRO A 97 2.18 -1.68 20.95
C PRO A 97 2.88 -1.77 19.60
N GLY A 98 3.29 -2.96 19.24
CA GLY A 98 3.93 -3.22 17.95
C GLY A 98 2.97 -3.03 16.78
N ASP A 99 3.53 -2.95 15.57
CA ASP A 99 2.77 -2.51 14.38
C ASP A 99 1.77 -3.53 13.84
N ASN A 100 1.86 -4.80 14.24
CA ASN A 100 0.94 -5.90 13.85
C ASN A 100 0.42 -5.81 12.40
N MET A 101 1.32 -5.69 11.45
CA MET A 101 0.95 -5.57 10.04
C MET A 101 0.24 -6.83 9.51
N ILE A 102 0.49 -8.02 10.10
CA ILE A 102 -0.17 -9.27 9.71
C ILE A 102 -1.68 -9.17 9.97
N GLY A 103 -2.09 -8.67 11.13
CA GLY A 103 -3.51 -8.47 11.44
C GLY A 103 -4.18 -7.53 10.45
N ALA A 104 -3.55 -6.38 10.20
CA ALA A 104 -4.02 -5.40 9.22
C ALA A 104 -4.07 -5.98 7.79
N PHE A 105 -3.10 -6.82 7.41
CA PHE A 105 -3.07 -7.51 6.12
C PHE A 105 -4.25 -8.49 5.96
N LEU A 106 -4.54 -9.30 6.97
CA LEU A 106 -5.67 -10.22 6.98
C LEU A 106 -7.01 -9.49 6.94
N ASN A 107 -7.13 -8.38 7.66
CA ASN A 107 -8.31 -7.52 7.61
C ASN A 107 -8.48 -6.92 6.21
N SER A 108 -7.40 -6.44 5.58
CA SER A 108 -7.44 -5.94 4.21
C SER A 108 -7.87 -7.01 3.20
N LEU A 109 -7.44 -8.27 3.37
CA LEU A 109 -7.93 -9.39 2.56
C LEU A 109 -9.43 -9.65 2.79
N THR A 110 -9.87 -9.64 4.05
CA THR A 110 -11.27 -9.80 4.44
C THR A 110 -12.16 -8.72 3.83
N VAL A 111 -11.63 -7.53 3.61
CA VAL A 111 -12.35 -6.45 2.93
C VAL A 111 -12.21 -6.56 1.42
N ALA A 112 -11.01 -6.70 0.88
CA ALA A 112 -10.75 -6.58 -0.55
C ALA A 112 -11.38 -7.70 -1.37
N ILE A 113 -11.40 -8.94 -0.88
CA ILE A 113 -11.97 -10.07 -1.61
C ILE A 113 -13.48 -9.91 -1.79
N PRO A 114 -14.31 -9.76 -0.74
CA PRO A 114 -15.75 -9.58 -0.92
C PRO A 114 -16.11 -8.28 -1.66
N ALA A 115 -15.44 -7.17 -1.34
CA ALA A 115 -15.65 -5.88 -1.98
C ALA A 115 -15.23 -5.85 -3.47
N THR A 116 -14.51 -6.87 -3.94
CA THR A 116 -14.21 -7.09 -5.36
C THR A 116 -15.21 -8.04 -5.99
N VAL A 117 -15.49 -9.17 -5.34
CA VAL A 117 -16.30 -10.25 -5.91
C VAL A 117 -17.78 -9.86 -5.98
N ILE A 118 -18.31 -9.25 -4.92
CA ILE A 118 -19.75 -8.91 -4.84
C ILE A 118 -20.17 -7.96 -5.97
N PRO A 119 -19.52 -6.79 -6.19
CA PRO A 119 -19.92 -5.90 -7.28
C PRO A 119 -19.74 -6.52 -8.66
N ILE A 120 -18.72 -7.37 -8.86
CA ILE A 120 -18.51 -8.05 -10.14
C ILE A 120 -19.68 -8.99 -10.46
N LEU A 121 -20.11 -9.80 -9.50
CA LEU A 121 -21.21 -10.73 -9.70
C LEU A 121 -22.54 -10.00 -10.00
N ILE A 122 -22.85 -8.97 -9.20
CA ILE A 122 -24.05 -8.18 -9.39
C ILE A 122 -24.02 -7.45 -10.75
N ALA A 123 -22.88 -6.81 -11.07
CA ALA A 123 -22.71 -6.07 -12.31
C ALA A 123 -22.75 -6.99 -13.55
N ALA A 124 -22.16 -8.18 -13.49
CA ALA A 124 -22.21 -9.15 -14.59
C ALA A 124 -23.64 -9.55 -14.89
N PHE A 125 -24.43 -9.83 -13.86
CA PHE A 125 -25.83 -10.17 -13.99
C PHE A 125 -26.66 -8.98 -14.55
N ALA A 126 -26.45 -7.79 -13.99
CA ALA A 126 -27.11 -6.56 -14.46
C ALA A 126 -26.72 -6.23 -15.91
N ALA A 127 -25.45 -6.32 -16.27
CA ALA A 127 -24.93 -6.06 -17.60
C ALA A 127 -25.50 -7.03 -18.64
N TYR A 128 -25.62 -8.32 -18.30
CA TYR A 128 -26.30 -9.28 -19.14
C TYR A 128 -27.78 -8.93 -19.36
N GLY A 129 -28.49 -8.57 -18.29
CA GLY A 129 -29.86 -8.10 -18.37
C GLY A 129 -30.02 -6.86 -19.28
N PHE A 130 -29.12 -5.87 -19.11
CA PHE A 130 -29.13 -4.67 -19.94
C PHE A 130 -28.70 -4.91 -21.39
N ALA A 131 -27.83 -5.87 -21.66
CA ALA A 131 -27.38 -6.16 -23.01
C ALA A 131 -28.41 -7.00 -23.81
N TRP A 132 -28.98 -8.04 -23.21
CA TRP A 132 -29.70 -9.08 -23.90
C TRP A 132 -31.18 -9.19 -23.57
N MET A 133 -31.61 -8.78 -22.36
CA MET A 133 -33.00 -8.90 -21.99
C MET A 133 -33.82 -7.68 -22.48
N LYS A 134 -35.10 -7.92 -22.83
CA LYS A 134 -36.03 -6.86 -23.19
C LYS A 134 -37.01 -6.65 -22.05
N PHE A 135 -36.90 -5.46 -21.38
CA PHE A 135 -37.82 -5.05 -20.35
C PHE A 135 -38.11 -3.54 -20.44
N PRO A 136 -39.27 -3.07 -19.92
CA PRO A 136 -39.61 -1.65 -19.92
C PRO A 136 -38.62 -0.85 -19.08
N GLY A 137 -38.21 0.34 -19.54
CA GLY A 137 -37.28 1.20 -18.83
C GLY A 137 -35.80 0.83 -18.90
N ARG A 138 -35.41 -0.27 -19.60
CA ARG A 138 -34.03 -0.75 -19.69
C ARG A 138 -33.01 0.35 -19.94
N LYS A 139 -33.25 1.21 -20.93
CA LYS A 139 -32.33 2.31 -21.28
C LYS A 139 -32.23 3.35 -20.15
N ALA A 140 -33.38 3.70 -19.57
CA ALA A 140 -33.44 4.69 -18.49
C ALA A 140 -32.71 4.21 -17.23
N PHE A 141 -32.92 2.95 -16.83
CA PHE A 141 -32.19 2.34 -15.70
C PHE A 141 -30.69 2.26 -15.96
N PHE A 142 -30.27 1.87 -17.17
CA PHE A 142 -28.85 1.83 -17.53
C PHE A 142 -28.22 3.23 -17.47
N ILE A 143 -28.88 4.25 -18.06
CA ILE A 143 -28.41 5.64 -18.01
C ILE A 143 -28.33 6.14 -16.56
N MET A 144 -29.32 5.82 -15.73
CA MET A 144 -29.32 6.19 -14.31
C MET A 144 -28.13 5.59 -13.57
N ILE A 145 -27.83 4.30 -13.78
CA ILE A 145 -26.64 3.66 -13.18
C ILE A 145 -25.36 4.34 -13.66
N VAL A 146 -25.22 4.60 -14.96
CA VAL A 146 -24.04 5.29 -15.51
C VAL A 146 -23.93 6.72 -15.00
N ALA A 147 -25.04 7.43 -14.80
CA ALA A 147 -25.06 8.77 -14.24
C ALA A 147 -24.49 8.83 -12.80
N LEU A 148 -24.58 7.73 -12.03
CA LEU A 148 -23.98 7.67 -10.70
C LEU A 148 -22.45 7.79 -10.72
N LEU A 149 -21.77 7.52 -11.86
CA LEU A 149 -20.33 7.75 -12.02
C LEU A 149 -19.92 9.22 -11.87
N VAL A 150 -20.85 10.14 -12.08
CA VAL A 150 -20.60 11.59 -11.95
C VAL A 150 -20.63 12.04 -10.48
N VAL A 151 -21.24 11.25 -9.60
CA VAL A 151 -21.35 11.59 -8.17
C VAL A 151 -19.99 11.45 -7.50
N PRO A 152 -19.37 12.54 -6.96
CA PRO A 152 -18.11 12.44 -6.26
C PRO A 152 -18.26 11.58 -5.00
N LEU A 153 -17.40 10.57 -4.88
CA LEU A 153 -17.41 9.62 -3.75
C LEU A 153 -17.40 10.35 -2.41
N GLN A 154 -16.56 11.37 -2.27
CA GLN A 154 -16.39 12.11 -1.01
C GLN A 154 -17.67 12.77 -0.51
N ILE A 155 -18.52 13.25 -1.44
CA ILE A 155 -19.81 13.86 -1.08
C ILE A 155 -20.81 12.81 -0.59
N ALA A 156 -20.77 11.60 -1.18
CA ALA A 156 -21.68 10.52 -0.82
C ALA A 156 -21.34 9.84 0.51
N LEU A 157 -20.08 9.93 0.97
CA LEU A 157 -19.63 9.22 2.17
C LEU A 157 -20.39 9.62 3.44
N VAL A 158 -20.60 10.92 3.65
CA VAL A 158 -21.26 11.43 4.89
C VAL A 158 -22.73 11.00 4.98
N PRO A 159 -23.58 11.15 3.95
CA PRO A 159 -24.94 10.63 3.97
C PRO A 159 -25.00 9.13 4.21
N ILE A 160 -24.22 8.34 3.48
CA ILE A 160 -24.19 6.87 3.63
C ILE A 160 -23.74 6.45 5.04
N LEU A 161 -22.76 7.14 5.62
CA LEU A 161 -22.34 6.89 7.01
C LEU A 161 -23.51 7.15 7.99
N SER A 162 -24.30 8.21 7.77
CA SER A 162 -25.47 8.50 8.60
C SER A 162 -26.48 7.36 8.54
N ASP A 163 -26.78 6.87 7.34
CA ASP A 163 -27.69 5.75 7.13
C ASP A 163 -27.14 4.46 7.77
N TYR A 164 -25.85 4.20 7.63
CA TYR A 164 -25.22 3.01 8.22
C TYR A 164 -25.19 3.07 9.75
N LYS A 165 -25.01 4.25 10.34
CA LYS A 165 -25.16 4.43 11.79
C LYS A 165 -26.57 4.14 12.26
N ALA A 166 -27.58 4.64 11.53
CA ALA A 166 -28.98 4.38 11.85
C ALA A 166 -29.34 2.88 11.77
N LEU A 167 -28.69 2.14 10.87
CA LEU A 167 -28.88 0.70 10.69
C LEU A 167 -27.98 -0.16 11.59
N GLY A 168 -27.10 0.44 12.40
CA GLY A 168 -26.15 -0.28 13.25
C GLY A 168 -25.03 -0.99 12.49
N LEU A 169 -24.76 -0.59 11.25
CA LEU A 169 -23.74 -1.22 10.39
C LEU A 169 -22.35 -0.60 10.56
N ASN A 170 -22.25 0.60 11.11
CA ASN A 170 -20.97 1.31 11.26
C ASN A 170 -19.98 0.51 12.11
N GLY A 171 -18.72 0.49 11.69
CA GLY A 171 -17.66 -0.27 12.38
C GLY A 171 -17.66 -1.77 12.06
N THR A 172 -18.35 -2.21 11.00
CA THR A 172 -18.39 -3.64 10.60
C THR A 172 -17.82 -3.83 9.20
N PHE A 173 -17.29 -5.04 8.92
CA PHE A 173 -16.86 -5.40 7.56
C PHE A 173 -18.01 -5.35 6.54
N LEU A 174 -19.24 -5.62 6.98
CA LEU A 174 -20.42 -5.53 6.10
C LEU A 174 -20.62 -4.12 5.58
N ALA A 175 -20.43 -3.10 6.41
CA ALA A 175 -20.56 -1.69 5.99
C ALA A 175 -19.59 -1.35 4.86
N ILE A 176 -18.31 -1.72 4.99
CA ILE A 176 -17.32 -1.40 3.98
C ILE A 176 -17.50 -2.25 2.70
N TRP A 177 -17.95 -3.50 2.80
CA TRP A 177 -18.29 -4.31 1.62
C TRP A 177 -19.42 -3.69 0.82
N LEU A 178 -20.49 -3.24 1.50
CA LEU A 178 -21.63 -2.58 0.84
C LEU A 178 -21.23 -1.21 0.25
N ALA A 179 -20.40 -0.45 0.95
CA ALA A 179 -19.91 0.84 0.45
C ALA A 179 -19.11 0.67 -0.85
N HIS A 180 -18.08 -0.18 -0.84
CA HIS A 180 -17.28 -0.46 -2.03
C HIS A 180 -18.10 -1.10 -3.16
N THR A 181 -19.08 -1.95 -2.82
CA THR A 181 -20.01 -2.50 -3.81
C THR A 181 -20.81 -1.38 -4.47
N GLY A 182 -21.43 -0.48 -3.68
CA GLY A 182 -22.22 0.62 -4.19
C GLY A 182 -21.43 1.56 -5.11
N PHE A 183 -20.22 1.90 -4.72
CA PHE A 183 -19.35 2.76 -5.52
C PHE A 183 -18.75 2.07 -6.75
N GLY A 184 -18.44 0.79 -6.67
CA GLY A 184 -17.88 0.03 -7.78
C GLY A 184 -18.90 -0.41 -8.83
N LEU A 185 -20.16 -0.59 -8.42
CA LEU A 185 -21.21 -1.16 -9.25
C LEU A 185 -21.50 -0.38 -10.55
N PRO A 186 -21.56 0.96 -10.58
CA PRO A 186 -21.79 1.71 -11.80
C PRO A 186 -20.73 1.49 -12.86
N LEU A 187 -19.46 1.56 -12.49
CA LEU A 187 -18.35 1.33 -13.41
C LEU A 187 -18.29 -0.12 -13.87
N ALA A 188 -18.47 -1.07 -12.96
CA ALA A 188 -18.53 -2.50 -13.29
C ALA A 188 -19.64 -2.79 -14.30
N THR A 189 -20.84 -2.27 -14.04
CA THR A 189 -21.99 -2.49 -14.95
C THR A 189 -21.74 -1.88 -16.32
N TYR A 190 -21.19 -0.68 -16.39
CA TYR A 190 -20.84 -0.01 -17.64
C TYR A 190 -19.82 -0.79 -18.47
N LEU A 191 -18.70 -1.19 -17.85
CA LEU A 191 -17.62 -1.91 -18.54
C LEU A 191 -18.09 -3.30 -19.00
N LEU A 192 -18.78 -4.04 -18.13
CA LEU A 192 -19.28 -5.36 -18.46
C LEU A 192 -20.41 -5.31 -19.50
N PHE A 193 -21.29 -4.31 -19.45
CA PHE A 193 -22.30 -4.10 -20.47
C PHE A 193 -21.67 -3.88 -21.84
N ASN A 194 -20.67 -3.01 -21.95
CA ASN A 194 -19.99 -2.75 -23.20
C ASN A 194 -19.36 -4.02 -23.76
N TYR A 195 -18.71 -4.82 -22.92
CA TYR A 195 -18.10 -6.08 -23.36
C TYR A 195 -19.14 -7.14 -23.76
N ILE A 196 -20.13 -7.41 -22.90
CA ILE A 196 -21.17 -8.42 -23.13
C ILE A 196 -22.01 -8.09 -24.38
N SER A 197 -22.19 -6.80 -24.68
CA SER A 197 -22.89 -6.36 -25.88
C SER A 197 -22.15 -6.69 -27.20
N THR A 198 -20.86 -6.99 -27.15
CA THR A 198 -20.05 -7.36 -28.30
C THR A 198 -20.02 -8.87 -28.57
N LEU A 199 -20.59 -9.68 -27.67
CA LEU A 199 -20.62 -11.11 -27.85
C LEU A 199 -21.48 -11.49 -29.11
N PRO A 200 -21.08 -12.50 -29.88
CA PRO A 200 -21.81 -12.92 -31.10
C PRO A 200 -23.26 -13.30 -30.78
N ARG A 201 -24.19 -12.68 -31.48
CA ARG A 201 -25.62 -12.93 -31.28
C ARG A 201 -26.00 -14.35 -31.61
N GLU A 202 -25.44 -14.88 -32.67
CA GLU A 202 -25.71 -16.23 -33.21
C GLU A 202 -25.44 -17.30 -32.15
N LEU A 203 -24.40 -17.09 -31.34
CA LEU A 203 -24.00 -18.02 -30.27
C LEU A 203 -25.02 -18.07 -29.12
N LEU A 204 -25.60 -16.93 -28.75
CA LEU A 204 -26.59 -16.89 -27.68
C LEU A 204 -27.98 -17.29 -28.20
N GLU A 205 -28.33 -16.90 -29.43
CA GLU A 205 -29.59 -17.23 -30.02
C GLU A 205 -29.71 -18.75 -30.30
N SER A 206 -28.63 -19.42 -30.75
CA SER A 206 -28.61 -20.87 -30.91
C SER A 206 -28.87 -21.61 -29.59
N ALA A 207 -28.26 -21.14 -28.48
CA ALA A 207 -28.50 -21.72 -27.17
C ALA A 207 -29.98 -21.59 -26.72
N PHE A 208 -30.64 -20.49 -27.05
CA PHE A 208 -32.07 -20.31 -26.75
C PHE A 208 -32.95 -21.23 -27.66
N ILE A 209 -32.56 -21.42 -28.92
CA ILE A 209 -33.26 -22.38 -29.82
C ILE A 209 -33.13 -23.80 -29.27
N ASP A 210 -31.96 -24.15 -28.71
CA ASP A 210 -31.72 -25.43 -28.02
C ASP A 210 -32.46 -25.59 -26.69
N GLY A 211 -33.25 -24.60 -26.29
CA GLY A 211 -34.06 -24.61 -25.07
C GLY A 211 -33.34 -24.21 -23.79
N ALA A 212 -32.14 -23.61 -23.87
CA ALA A 212 -31.45 -23.15 -22.71
C ALA A 212 -32.17 -21.98 -22.02
N SER A 213 -32.28 -22.01 -20.69
CA SER A 213 -32.83 -20.89 -19.92
C SER A 213 -31.88 -19.69 -19.94
N PRO A 214 -32.38 -18.45 -19.73
CA PRO A 214 -31.51 -17.25 -19.61
C PRO A 214 -30.41 -17.41 -18.59
N PHE A 215 -30.69 -18.06 -17.46
CA PHE A 215 -29.68 -18.32 -16.43
C PHE A 215 -28.62 -19.32 -16.89
N THR A 216 -29.01 -20.35 -17.65
CA THR A 216 -28.07 -21.31 -18.24
C THR A 216 -27.16 -20.63 -19.26
N VAL A 217 -27.71 -19.78 -20.12
CA VAL A 217 -26.93 -18.98 -21.08
C VAL A 217 -25.97 -18.04 -20.34
N PHE A 218 -26.42 -17.35 -19.30
CA PHE A 218 -25.58 -16.49 -18.49
C PHE A 218 -24.40 -17.26 -17.90
N THR A 219 -24.66 -18.37 -17.21
CA THR A 219 -23.60 -19.07 -16.43
C THR A 219 -22.67 -19.90 -17.32
N ARG A 220 -23.19 -20.50 -18.43
CA ARG A 220 -22.42 -21.40 -19.28
C ARG A 220 -21.79 -20.74 -20.51
N LEU A 221 -22.32 -19.62 -20.96
CA LEU A 221 -21.80 -18.90 -22.13
C LEU A 221 -21.29 -17.50 -21.77
N VAL A 222 -22.13 -16.64 -21.21
CA VAL A 222 -21.77 -15.21 -20.99
C VAL A 222 -20.63 -15.09 -20.02
N ILE A 223 -20.68 -15.71 -18.84
CA ILE A 223 -19.62 -15.64 -17.84
C ILE A 223 -18.28 -16.17 -18.38
N PRO A 224 -18.19 -17.39 -18.95
CA PRO A 224 -16.92 -17.89 -19.49
C PRO A 224 -16.33 -17.03 -20.60
N LEU A 225 -17.16 -16.52 -21.50
CA LEU A 225 -16.74 -15.66 -22.61
C LEU A 225 -16.32 -14.28 -22.10
N SER A 226 -16.85 -13.82 -20.96
CA SER A 226 -16.57 -12.52 -20.37
C SER A 226 -15.41 -12.53 -19.36
N VAL A 227 -14.74 -13.67 -19.13
CA VAL A 227 -13.61 -13.79 -18.20
C VAL A 227 -12.55 -12.70 -18.41
N PRO A 228 -12.16 -12.30 -19.64
CA PRO A 228 -11.18 -11.22 -19.82
C PRO A 228 -11.67 -9.88 -19.25
N ALA A 229 -12.95 -9.52 -19.48
CA ALA A 229 -13.52 -8.28 -18.97
C ALA A 229 -13.74 -8.32 -17.45
N LEU A 230 -14.23 -9.46 -16.93
CA LEU A 230 -14.40 -9.70 -15.50
C LEU A 230 -13.07 -9.59 -14.77
N ALA A 231 -12.01 -10.21 -15.27
CA ALA A 231 -10.68 -10.16 -14.68
C ALA A 231 -10.07 -8.76 -14.76
N SER A 232 -10.29 -8.04 -15.88
CA SER A 232 -9.82 -6.64 -16.00
C SER A 232 -10.46 -5.75 -14.95
N PHE A 233 -11.77 -5.85 -14.78
CA PHE A 233 -12.45 -5.08 -13.74
C PHE A 233 -12.05 -5.54 -12.33
N ALA A 234 -11.85 -6.84 -12.11
CA ALA A 234 -11.41 -7.38 -10.84
C ALA A 234 -10.07 -6.77 -10.38
N ILE A 235 -9.11 -6.59 -11.31
CA ILE A 235 -7.85 -5.92 -11.00
C ILE A 235 -8.10 -4.47 -10.53
N PHE A 236 -8.88 -3.70 -11.28
CA PHE A 236 -9.19 -2.31 -10.92
C PHE A 236 -9.88 -2.21 -9.56
N GLN A 237 -10.92 -3.01 -9.35
CA GLN A 237 -11.69 -2.99 -8.11
C GLN A 237 -10.84 -3.43 -6.93
N PHE A 238 -10.07 -4.52 -7.09
CA PHE A 238 -9.18 -5.01 -6.04
C PHE A 238 -8.12 -3.97 -5.66
N LEU A 239 -7.42 -3.40 -6.65
CA LEU A 239 -6.38 -2.39 -6.39
C LEU A 239 -6.97 -1.12 -5.76
N TRP A 240 -8.16 -0.72 -6.20
CA TRP A 240 -8.83 0.42 -5.60
C TRP A 240 -9.20 0.16 -4.14
N VAL A 241 -9.85 -0.96 -3.84
CA VAL A 241 -10.24 -1.33 -2.46
C VAL A 241 -9.01 -1.52 -1.57
N TRP A 242 -7.98 -2.21 -2.08
CA TRP A 242 -6.75 -2.47 -1.32
C TRP A 242 -6.02 -1.19 -0.90
N ASN A 243 -5.97 -0.20 -1.77
CA ASN A 243 -5.26 1.06 -1.51
C ASN A 243 -6.17 2.14 -0.89
N ASP A 244 -7.44 1.82 -0.61
CA ASP A 244 -8.35 2.82 -0.07
C ASP A 244 -8.15 2.99 1.43
N TYR A 245 -7.88 4.24 1.81
CA TYR A 245 -7.75 4.67 3.20
C TYR A 245 -9.03 5.36 3.69
N LEU A 246 -9.64 6.18 2.83
CA LEU A 246 -10.69 7.10 3.25
C LEU A 246 -12.00 6.37 3.60
N VAL A 247 -12.44 5.44 2.74
CA VAL A 247 -13.66 4.65 2.98
C VAL A 247 -13.46 3.75 4.20
N ALA A 248 -12.27 3.16 4.36
CA ALA A 248 -11.93 2.37 5.53
C ALA A 248 -12.00 3.21 6.82
N LEU A 249 -11.39 4.39 6.83
CA LEU A 249 -11.41 5.29 7.99
C LEU A 249 -12.83 5.69 8.39
N ILE A 250 -13.70 5.95 7.41
CA ILE A 250 -15.08 6.42 7.65
C ILE A 250 -15.98 5.28 8.14
N PHE A 251 -15.92 4.10 7.51
CA PHE A 251 -16.87 3.02 7.78
C PHE A 251 -16.40 2.02 8.83
N LEU A 252 -15.11 1.78 8.99
CA LEU A 252 -14.55 0.95 10.07
C LEU A 252 -14.14 1.78 11.28
N GLY A 253 -13.82 3.06 11.08
CA GLY A 253 -13.32 3.93 12.13
C GLY A 253 -11.89 3.62 12.54
N GLY A 254 -11.49 4.03 13.75
CA GLY A 254 -10.16 3.84 14.32
C GLY A 254 -10.08 2.64 15.27
N ASN A 255 -10.91 1.61 15.10
CA ASN A 255 -10.81 0.41 15.93
C ASN A 255 -9.59 -0.44 15.51
N PRO A 256 -8.58 -0.62 16.38
CA PRO A 256 -7.37 -1.38 16.06
C PRO A 256 -7.64 -2.82 15.61
N GLU A 257 -8.74 -3.43 16.06
CA GLU A 257 -9.13 -4.79 15.68
C GLU A 257 -9.48 -4.92 14.20
N PHE A 258 -10.03 -3.86 13.59
CA PHE A 258 -10.47 -3.83 12.19
C PHE A 258 -9.56 -3.00 11.28
N GLU A 259 -8.42 -2.53 11.78
CA GLU A 259 -7.49 -1.74 10.96
C GLU A 259 -7.05 -2.47 9.70
N LEU A 260 -7.03 -1.72 8.60
CA LEU A 260 -6.51 -2.18 7.32
C LEU A 260 -5.04 -1.77 7.15
N VAL A 261 -4.35 -2.38 6.18
CA VAL A 261 -2.95 -2.07 5.84
C VAL A 261 -2.74 -0.57 5.61
N THR A 262 -3.65 0.10 4.90
CA THR A 262 -3.56 1.55 4.64
C THR A 262 -3.66 2.39 5.90
N GLN A 263 -4.53 2.02 6.84
CA GLN A 263 -4.68 2.69 8.13
C GLN A 263 -3.45 2.44 9.02
N ARG A 264 -2.96 1.20 9.06
CA ARG A 264 -1.75 0.84 9.83
C ARG A 264 -0.52 1.56 9.27
N MET A 265 -0.34 1.61 7.96
CA MET A 265 0.74 2.38 7.33
C MET A 265 0.67 3.87 7.68
N ALA A 266 -0.52 4.46 7.68
CA ALA A 266 -0.71 5.85 8.10
C ALA A 266 -0.34 6.05 9.59
N ALA A 267 -0.66 5.10 10.45
CA ALA A 267 -0.31 5.12 11.88
C ALA A 267 1.22 5.03 12.08
N ILE A 268 1.92 4.13 11.36
CA ILE A 268 3.39 4.02 11.39
C ILE A 268 4.04 5.33 10.94
N VAL A 269 3.57 5.94 9.85
CA VAL A 269 4.07 7.26 9.39
C VAL A 269 3.87 8.33 10.46
N GLY A 270 2.72 8.35 11.13
CA GLY A 270 2.42 9.32 12.18
C GLY A 270 3.25 9.14 13.45
N ALA A 271 3.46 7.90 13.87
CA ALA A 271 4.17 7.57 15.11
C ALA A 271 5.70 7.52 14.94
N ARG A 272 6.17 7.07 13.78
CA ARG A 272 7.58 6.72 13.51
C ARG A 272 8.12 7.37 12.23
N GLY A 273 7.72 8.61 11.95
CA GLY A 273 8.07 9.30 10.71
C GLY A 273 9.57 9.43 10.40
N SER A 274 10.44 9.21 11.39
CA SER A 274 11.91 9.20 11.24
C SER A 274 12.51 7.80 11.02
N GLU A 275 11.74 6.72 11.19
CA GLU A 275 12.19 5.34 11.08
C GLU A 275 11.97 4.79 9.66
N TRP A 276 12.69 5.34 8.68
CA TRP A 276 12.56 5.01 7.27
C TRP A 276 12.70 3.52 6.95
N HIS A 277 13.48 2.78 7.73
CA HIS A 277 13.68 1.35 7.55
C HIS A 277 12.39 0.54 7.82
N LEU A 278 11.62 0.90 8.86
CA LEU A 278 10.33 0.27 9.15
C LEU A 278 9.26 0.69 8.15
N LEU A 279 9.20 1.98 7.80
CA LEU A 279 8.28 2.48 6.77
C LEU A 279 8.49 1.77 5.44
N THR A 280 9.75 1.56 5.04
CA THR A 280 10.08 0.87 3.80
C THR A 280 9.67 -0.61 3.87
N ALA A 281 9.95 -1.31 4.98
CA ALA A 281 9.55 -2.70 5.17
C ALA A 281 8.02 -2.85 5.11
N GLY A 282 7.26 -1.99 5.80
CA GLY A 282 5.80 -1.97 5.75
C GLY A 282 5.25 -1.68 4.35
N ALA A 283 5.87 -0.75 3.62
CA ALA A 283 5.49 -0.46 2.24
C ALA A 283 5.70 -1.67 1.31
N PHE A 284 6.82 -2.39 1.43
CA PHE A 284 7.05 -3.62 0.67
C PHE A 284 6.01 -4.70 0.98
N VAL A 285 5.69 -4.90 2.26
CA VAL A 285 4.64 -5.86 2.67
C VAL A 285 3.29 -5.46 2.07
N SER A 286 2.93 -4.17 2.13
CA SER A 286 1.65 -3.69 1.60
C SER A 286 1.52 -3.83 0.08
N MET A 287 2.64 -3.74 -0.67
CA MET A 287 2.67 -3.85 -2.13
C MET A 287 2.67 -5.30 -2.63
N LEU A 288 3.05 -6.27 -1.80
CA LEU A 288 3.26 -7.66 -2.24
C LEU A 288 2.00 -8.25 -2.88
N LEU A 289 0.85 -8.15 -2.23
CA LEU A 289 -0.38 -8.74 -2.73
C LEU A 289 -0.94 -8.03 -3.98
N PRO A 290 -1.00 -6.70 -4.07
CA PRO A 290 -1.30 -5.98 -5.32
C PRO A 290 -0.46 -6.43 -6.51
N LEU A 291 0.84 -6.62 -6.31
CA LEU A 291 1.73 -7.09 -7.36
C LEU A 291 1.41 -8.54 -7.79
N ILE A 292 1.16 -9.43 -6.82
CA ILE A 292 0.76 -10.84 -7.11
C ILE A 292 -0.54 -10.86 -7.92
N VAL A 293 -1.55 -10.10 -7.51
CA VAL A 293 -2.84 -10.01 -8.21
C VAL A 293 -2.66 -9.44 -9.61
N PHE A 294 -1.91 -8.35 -9.75
CA PHE A 294 -1.65 -7.73 -11.04
C PHE A 294 -0.92 -8.68 -12.00
N PHE A 295 0.22 -9.24 -11.58
CA PHE A 295 1.00 -10.14 -12.43
C PHE A 295 0.26 -11.45 -12.75
N GLY A 296 -0.55 -11.96 -11.81
CA GLY A 296 -1.38 -13.15 -12.03
C GLY A 296 -2.47 -12.95 -13.09
N LEU A 297 -3.06 -11.75 -13.11
CA LEU A 297 -4.19 -11.44 -13.97
C LEU A 297 -3.84 -10.54 -15.19
N GLN A 298 -2.62 -10.03 -15.33
CA GLN A 298 -2.23 -9.06 -16.37
C GLN A 298 -2.55 -9.51 -17.79
N ARG A 299 -2.45 -10.82 -18.09
CA ARG A 299 -2.79 -11.36 -19.39
C ARG A 299 -4.24 -11.14 -19.81
N TYR A 300 -5.14 -11.12 -18.84
CA TYR A 300 -6.56 -10.84 -19.07
C TYR A 300 -6.82 -9.35 -19.21
N PHE A 301 -6.09 -8.53 -18.45
CA PHE A 301 -6.15 -7.08 -18.50
C PHE A 301 -5.87 -6.54 -19.91
N VAL A 302 -4.77 -6.97 -20.52
CA VAL A 302 -4.40 -6.55 -21.88
C VAL A 302 -5.48 -6.98 -22.90
N ARG A 303 -6.01 -8.20 -22.79
CA ARG A 303 -7.06 -8.70 -23.70
C ARG A 303 -8.39 -7.97 -23.49
N GLY A 304 -8.75 -7.65 -22.25
CA GLY A 304 -10.01 -6.96 -21.93
C GLY A 304 -10.05 -5.52 -22.44
N LEU A 305 -8.93 -4.78 -22.34
CA LEU A 305 -8.81 -3.42 -22.85
C LEU A 305 -8.79 -3.36 -24.38
N LEU A 306 -8.09 -4.28 -25.03
CA LEU A 306 -7.98 -4.31 -26.49
C LEU A 306 -9.29 -4.73 -27.17
N ALA A 307 -10.10 -5.59 -26.56
CA ALA A 307 -11.40 -5.98 -27.11
C ALA A 307 -12.38 -4.80 -27.25
N GLY A 308 -12.22 -3.74 -26.45
CA GLY A 308 -13.01 -2.50 -26.57
C GLY A 308 -12.46 -1.47 -27.57
N SER A 309 -11.21 -1.62 -28.02
CA SER A 309 -10.51 -0.62 -28.86
C SER A 309 -10.43 -0.98 -30.34
N VAL A 310 -10.65 -2.24 -30.71
CA VAL A 310 -10.61 -2.68 -32.11
C VAL A 310 -12.04 -2.66 -32.68
N LYS A 311 -12.49 -1.47 -33.08
CA LYS A 311 -13.49 -1.31 -34.13
C LYS A 311 -12.71 -1.12 -35.45
N GLY A 312 -12.36 -2.22 -36.08
CA GLY A 312 -12.01 -2.20 -37.49
C GLY A 312 -13.28 -2.26 -38.34
#